data_0f0f9bda790ac3ef5e08f42701187041
#
_entry.id   0f0f9bda790ac3ef5e08f42701187041
#
_cell.length_a   1.000
_cell.length_b   1.000
_cell.length_c   1.000
_cell.angle_alpha   90.00
_cell.angle_beta   90.00
_cell.angle_gamma   90.00
#
_symmetry.space_group_name_H-M   'P 1'
#
loop_
_entity.id
_entity.type
_entity.pdbx_description
1 polymer ?
#
loop_
_entity_poly.entity_id
_entity_poly.type
_entity_poly.pdbx_seq_one_letter_code
_entity_poly.pdbx_strand_id
1 'polypeptide(L)'
;MRRSGALAAMMAIWATATPSFAQDALDGYRLVWSDEFETPGLPDPANWAYDTHANATGWYNNELQYYAADRPENARVEDGKLIIEARRETLDTLPDHGGQTYSSARLVTAGLHSWTYGFFEVRAKIPCGKGTWPAIWMLSENATDWPLDGEIDIMEHVGHDKGVIHGTVHTEAFNHTRGTQRGGQKRVRDACEAFHDYQVLWTPETIRFGIDGGGYHEFRNDGSGDVERWPFDKPFHLILNIAVGGDWGGAEGVSERSFPARMEIEHVRVWQRMD
;
A
#
# COMPACT_ATOMS: atom_id res chain seq x y z
N MET A 1 31.28 -67.25 -15.43
CA MET A 1 30.51 -66.00 -15.78
C MET A 1 29.88 -65.48 -14.52
N ARG A 2 30.44 -64.46 -13.91
CA ARG A 2 29.89 -63.78 -12.72
C ARG A 2 29.26 -62.47 -13.19
N ARG A 3 27.94 -62.28 -12.96
CA ARG A 3 27.24 -61.07 -13.23
C ARG A 3 27.30 -60.20 -11.96
N SER A 4 27.95 -59.05 -12.07
CA SER A 4 27.93 -58.00 -11.03
C SER A 4 26.70 -57.12 -11.25
N GLY A 5 25.79 -57.15 -10.29
CA GLY A 5 24.67 -56.20 -10.25
C GLY A 5 25.13 -54.91 -9.55
N ALA A 6 25.06 -53.81 -10.23
CA ALA A 6 25.25 -52.49 -9.62
C ALA A 6 23.93 -52.00 -9.00
N LEU A 7 23.91 -51.83 -7.69
CA LEU A 7 22.83 -51.10 -6.99
C LEU A 7 23.03 -49.59 -7.21
N ALA A 8 22.09 -48.95 -7.90
CA ALA A 8 22.01 -47.52 -7.95
C ALA A 8 21.27 -47.03 -6.69
N ALA A 9 21.97 -46.31 -5.82
CA ALA A 9 21.39 -45.65 -4.67
C ALA A 9 20.74 -44.35 -5.16
N MET A 10 19.39 -44.26 -5.15
CA MET A 10 18.65 -43.01 -5.31
C MET A 10 18.79 -42.21 -4.02
N MET A 11 19.58 -41.14 -4.05
CA MET A 11 19.53 -40.07 -3.02
C MET A 11 18.26 -39.24 -3.23
N ALA A 12 17.30 -39.40 -2.33
CA ALA A 12 16.17 -38.48 -2.23
C ALA A 12 16.68 -37.14 -1.67
N ILE A 13 16.75 -36.10 -2.51
CA ILE A 13 17.03 -34.74 -2.07
C ILE A 13 15.72 -34.22 -1.46
N TRP A 14 15.65 -34.16 -0.14
CA TRP A 14 14.60 -33.42 0.57
C TRP A 14 14.91 -31.94 0.42
N ALA A 15 14.22 -31.28 -0.51
CA ALA A 15 14.20 -29.84 -0.54
C ALA A 15 13.42 -29.35 0.69
N THR A 16 14.12 -28.89 1.71
CA THR A 16 13.49 -28.11 2.80
C THR A 16 13.04 -26.79 2.20
N ALA A 17 11.75 -26.66 1.92
CA ALA A 17 11.17 -25.39 1.55
C ALA A 17 11.41 -24.45 2.73
N THR A 18 12.15 -23.36 2.53
CA THR A 18 12.20 -22.25 3.48
C THR A 18 10.79 -21.69 3.58
N PRO A 19 10.22 -21.52 4.80
CA PRO A 19 8.91 -20.92 4.96
C PRO A 19 8.86 -19.57 4.23
N SER A 20 7.74 -19.27 3.57
CA SER A 20 7.56 -17.97 2.94
C SER A 20 7.33 -16.90 4.01
N PHE A 21 7.70 -15.65 3.74
CA PHE A 21 7.45 -14.51 4.63
C PHE A 21 5.99 -14.49 5.13
N ALA A 22 5.01 -14.73 4.25
CA ALA A 22 3.60 -14.77 4.62
C ALA A 22 3.25 -15.97 5.52
N GLN A 23 3.87 -17.14 5.33
CA GLN A 23 3.61 -18.33 6.15
C GLN A 23 4.16 -18.17 7.57
N ASP A 24 5.36 -17.61 7.73
CA ASP A 24 5.92 -17.24 9.04
C ASP A 24 5.10 -16.16 9.72
N ALA A 25 4.57 -15.18 8.93
CA ALA A 25 3.77 -14.09 9.43
C ALA A 25 2.39 -14.53 9.94
N LEU A 26 1.81 -15.61 9.40
CA LEU A 26 0.47 -16.08 9.76
C LEU A 26 0.45 -17.11 10.90
N ASP A 27 1.62 -17.64 11.31
CA ASP A 27 1.67 -18.57 12.44
C ASP A 27 1.31 -17.86 13.76
N GLY A 28 0.23 -18.33 14.39
CA GLY A 28 -0.33 -17.70 15.60
C GLY A 28 -1.15 -16.42 15.37
N TYR A 29 -1.45 -16.07 14.11
CA TYR A 29 -2.30 -14.94 13.76
C TYR A 29 -3.71 -15.39 13.36
N ARG A 30 -4.71 -14.52 13.60
CA ARG A 30 -6.10 -14.71 13.20
C ARG A 30 -6.55 -13.52 12.34
N LEU A 31 -7.30 -13.80 11.26
CA LEU A 31 -8.00 -12.77 10.50
C LEU A 31 -8.97 -12.02 11.43
N VAL A 32 -8.78 -10.71 11.58
CA VAL A 32 -9.59 -9.85 12.44
C VAL A 32 -10.47 -8.90 11.65
N TRP A 33 -10.10 -8.60 10.41
CA TRP A 33 -10.86 -7.75 9.51
C TRP A 33 -10.50 -8.05 8.05
N SER A 34 -11.50 -7.94 7.15
CA SER A 34 -11.29 -7.96 5.71
C SER A 34 -12.37 -7.21 4.97
N ASP A 35 -12.04 -6.75 3.77
CA ASP A 35 -13.01 -6.39 2.73
C ASP A 35 -12.65 -7.14 1.45
N GLU A 36 -13.58 -7.97 1.01
CA GLU A 36 -13.46 -8.82 -0.19
C GLU A 36 -14.18 -8.20 -1.39
N PHE A 37 -14.75 -7.00 -1.24
CA PHE A 37 -15.41 -6.21 -2.28
C PHE A 37 -16.50 -6.98 -3.06
N GLU A 38 -17.33 -7.75 -2.34
CA GLU A 38 -18.35 -8.60 -2.95
C GLU A 38 -19.59 -7.84 -3.43
N THR A 39 -19.90 -6.69 -2.81
CA THR A 39 -21.11 -5.92 -3.07
C THR A 39 -20.85 -4.80 -4.08
N PRO A 40 -21.40 -4.87 -5.32
CA PRO A 40 -21.21 -3.82 -6.32
C PRO A 40 -21.80 -2.48 -5.90
N GLY A 41 -21.16 -1.39 -6.29
CA GLY A 41 -21.61 -0.02 -6.01
C GLY A 41 -20.48 0.87 -5.49
N LEU A 42 -20.81 1.81 -4.62
CA LEU A 42 -19.80 2.58 -3.89
C LEU A 42 -19.11 1.69 -2.84
N PRO A 43 -17.86 2.00 -2.45
CA PRO A 43 -17.22 1.34 -1.31
C PRO A 43 -18.11 1.37 -0.07
N ASP A 44 -18.11 0.27 0.70
CA ASP A 44 -18.95 0.14 1.89
C ASP A 44 -18.57 1.22 2.93
N PRO A 45 -19.49 2.13 3.31
CA PRO A 45 -19.22 3.19 4.28
C PRO A 45 -18.98 2.66 5.70
N ALA A 46 -19.26 1.39 5.98
CA ALA A 46 -18.87 0.76 7.23
C ALA A 46 -17.37 0.46 7.28
N ASN A 47 -16.70 0.34 6.13
CA ASN A 47 -15.28 0.03 6.00
C ASN A 47 -14.44 1.23 5.55
N TRP A 48 -15.01 2.11 4.71
CA TRP A 48 -14.25 3.16 4.01
C TRP A 48 -14.92 4.52 4.11
N ALA A 49 -14.14 5.53 4.44
CA ALA A 49 -14.48 6.93 4.30
C ALA A 49 -13.66 7.56 3.16
N TYR A 50 -14.13 8.70 2.66
CA TYR A 50 -13.38 9.49 1.66
C TYR A 50 -12.62 10.61 2.35
N ASP A 51 -11.34 10.73 2.04
CA ASP A 51 -10.53 11.84 2.52
C ASP A 51 -10.41 12.92 1.43
N THR A 52 -11.03 14.07 1.71
CA THR A 52 -11.12 15.22 0.79
C THR A 52 -10.58 16.51 1.41
N HIS A 53 -10.02 16.44 2.62
CA HIS A 53 -9.74 17.61 3.47
C HIS A 53 -8.83 18.67 2.83
N ALA A 54 -7.97 18.29 1.89
CA ALA A 54 -7.02 19.20 1.25
C ALA A 54 -7.41 19.64 -0.17
N ASN A 55 -8.58 19.27 -0.67
CA ASN A 55 -9.01 19.63 -2.02
C ASN A 55 -8.96 21.16 -2.26
N ALA A 56 -9.50 21.96 -1.34
CA ALA A 56 -9.57 23.42 -1.49
C ALA A 56 -8.19 24.11 -1.45
N THR A 57 -7.22 23.52 -0.75
CA THR A 57 -5.89 24.10 -0.49
C THR A 57 -4.78 23.51 -1.34
N GLY A 58 -5.06 22.41 -2.01
CA GLY A 58 -4.08 21.56 -2.70
C GLY A 58 -3.51 20.47 -1.80
N TRP A 59 -3.22 19.31 -2.41
CA TRP A 59 -2.65 18.17 -1.75
C TRP A 59 -1.13 18.33 -1.56
N TYR A 60 -0.59 17.55 -0.63
CA TYR A 60 0.83 17.55 -0.29
C TYR A 60 1.70 17.19 -1.49
N ASN A 61 3.02 17.40 -1.39
CA ASN A 61 3.98 17.03 -2.42
C ASN A 61 3.69 17.62 -3.82
N ASN A 62 2.96 18.76 -3.89
CA ASN A 62 2.54 19.38 -5.15
C ASN A 62 1.71 18.46 -6.07
N GLU A 63 0.92 17.57 -5.49
CA GLU A 63 0.03 16.67 -6.21
C GLU A 63 -1.08 17.43 -6.94
N LEU A 64 -1.56 16.88 -8.07
CA LEU A 64 -2.41 17.60 -9.02
C LEU A 64 -3.89 17.19 -8.99
N GLN A 65 -4.26 16.13 -8.28
CA GLN A 65 -5.62 15.59 -8.27
C GLN A 65 -6.51 16.26 -7.24
N TYR A 66 -7.80 16.26 -7.56
CA TYR A 66 -8.91 16.40 -6.65
C TYR A 66 -9.34 15.00 -6.18
N TYR A 67 -9.44 14.72 -4.89
CA TYR A 67 -10.00 13.47 -4.40
C TYR A 67 -11.51 13.60 -4.23
N ALA A 68 -12.27 12.87 -5.06
CA ALA A 68 -13.72 12.91 -5.09
C ALA A 68 -14.32 11.94 -4.06
N ALA A 69 -15.39 12.37 -3.39
CA ALA A 69 -16.21 11.52 -2.54
C ALA A 69 -17.48 11.07 -3.27
N ASP A 70 -17.97 9.88 -2.94
CA ASP A 70 -19.24 9.30 -3.41
C ASP A 70 -19.42 9.33 -4.93
N ARG A 71 -18.32 9.22 -5.67
CA ARG A 71 -18.30 9.31 -7.12
C ARG A 71 -17.83 8.00 -7.76
N PRO A 72 -18.77 7.23 -8.39
CA PRO A 72 -18.42 5.91 -8.95
C PRO A 72 -17.36 5.94 -10.04
N GLU A 73 -17.17 7.09 -10.71
CA GLU A 73 -16.12 7.26 -11.71
C GLU A 73 -14.71 7.22 -11.10
N ASN A 74 -14.57 7.56 -9.79
CA ASN A 74 -13.29 7.58 -9.10
C ASN A 74 -13.12 6.43 -8.10
N ALA A 75 -14.21 5.96 -7.45
CA ALA A 75 -14.16 4.79 -6.58
C ALA A 75 -15.44 3.98 -6.67
N ARG A 76 -15.34 2.69 -6.96
CA ARG A 76 -16.45 1.77 -7.05
C ARG A 76 -16.04 0.32 -6.84
N VAL A 77 -16.98 -0.50 -6.41
CA VAL A 77 -16.87 -1.96 -6.43
C VAL A 77 -17.53 -2.47 -7.69
N GLU A 78 -16.75 -3.17 -8.50
CA GLU A 78 -17.17 -3.72 -9.80
C GLU A 78 -16.48 -5.08 -10.02
N ASP A 79 -17.23 -6.10 -10.41
CA ASP A 79 -16.71 -7.45 -10.68
C ASP A 79 -15.88 -8.06 -9.53
N GLY A 80 -16.33 -7.86 -8.28
CA GLY A 80 -15.65 -8.40 -7.09
C GLY A 80 -14.32 -7.70 -6.79
N LYS A 81 -14.17 -6.44 -7.19
CA LYS A 81 -12.96 -5.65 -6.93
C LYS A 81 -13.31 -4.20 -6.61
N LEU A 82 -12.57 -3.60 -5.71
CA LEU A 82 -12.52 -2.14 -5.59
C LEU A 82 -11.69 -1.57 -6.73
N ILE A 83 -12.25 -0.61 -7.44
CA ILE A 83 -11.58 0.17 -8.48
C ILE A 83 -11.38 1.59 -7.96
N ILE A 84 -10.13 2.03 -7.83
CA ILE A 84 -9.78 3.44 -7.69
C ILE A 84 -9.29 3.93 -9.05
N GLU A 85 -9.91 5.01 -9.56
CA GLU A 85 -9.62 5.49 -10.91
C GLU A 85 -9.24 6.97 -10.89
N ALA A 86 -8.01 7.27 -11.31
CA ALA A 86 -7.58 8.64 -11.58
C ALA A 86 -7.91 9.02 -13.02
N ARG A 87 -8.47 10.23 -13.20
CA ARG A 87 -8.98 10.72 -14.49
C ARG A 87 -8.41 12.11 -14.78
N ARG A 88 -8.24 12.42 -16.06
CA ARG A 88 -7.96 13.78 -16.51
C ARG A 88 -9.29 14.50 -16.74
N GLU A 89 -9.70 15.28 -15.79
CA GLU A 89 -10.93 16.08 -15.82
C GLU A 89 -10.89 17.15 -14.73
N THR A 90 -11.73 18.16 -14.87
CA THR A 90 -11.89 19.26 -13.91
C THR A 90 -13.29 19.18 -13.29
N LEU A 91 -13.35 19.16 -11.96
CA LEU A 91 -14.60 19.13 -11.18
C LEU A 91 -14.90 20.50 -10.57
N ASP A 92 -14.86 21.56 -11.38
CA ASP A 92 -14.94 22.97 -10.98
C ASP A 92 -16.30 23.40 -10.43
N THR A 93 -17.32 22.56 -10.54
CA THR A 93 -18.64 22.78 -9.93
C THR A 93 -18.71 22.37 -8.45
N LEU A 94 -17.69 21.69 -7.95
CA LEU A 94 -17.64 21.24 -6.55
C LEU A 94 -17.11 22.37 -5.65
N PRO A 95 -17.70 22.56 -4.45
CA PRO A 95 -17.45 23.74 -3.62
C PRO A 95 -16.03 23.83 -3.05
N ASP A 96 -15.36 22.69 -2.93
CA ASP A 96 -13.99 22.56 -2.43
C ASP A 96 -12.94 22.34 -3.55
N HIS A 97 -13.32 22.65 -4.81
CA HIS A 97 -12.38 22.56 -5.93
C HIS A 97 -11.32 23.66 -5.85
N GLY A 98 -10.05 23.28 -5.79
CA GLY A 98 -8.89 24.17 -5.66
C GLY A 98 -8.12 24.41 -6.97
N GLY A 99 -8.73 24.14 -8.14
CA GLY A 99 -8.09 24.34 -9.45
C GLY A 99 -7.47 23.10 -10.06
N GLN A 100 -7.74 21.92 -9.51
CA GLN A 100 -7.19 20.63 -10.00
C GLN A 100 -7.75 20.29 -11.40
N THR A 101 -6.90 19.67 -12.23
CA THR A 101 -7.26 19.22 -13.58
C THR A 101 -7.27 17.70 -13.72
N TYR A 102 -7.15 17.01 -12.61
CA TYR A 102 -7.29 15.57 -12.45
C TYR A 102 -8.23 15.28 -11.28
N SER A 103 -8.96 14.18 -11.38
CA SER A 103 -9.71 13.62 -10.26
C SER A 103 -9.17 12.24 -9.89
N SER A 104 -9.37 11.81 -8.65
CA SER A 104 -9.06 10.48 -8.14
C SER A 104 -9.91 10.19 -6.91
N ALA A 105 -9.62 9.13 -6.17
CA ALA A 105 -10.17 8.89 -4.84
C ALA A 105 -9.06 8.53 -3.85
N ARG A 106 -9.27 8.95 -2.60
CA ARG A 106 -8.49 8.57 -1.43
C ARG A 106 -9.44 7.99 -0.40
N LEU A 107 -9.37 6.68 -0.23
CA LEU A 107 -10.20 5.93 0.71
C LEU A 107 -9.39 5.65 1.97
N VAL A 108 -10.03 5.83 3.12
CA VAL A 108 -9.41 5.66 4.43
C VAL A 108 -10.28 4.81 5.34
N THR A 109 -9.67 4.05 6.23
CA THR A 109 -10.38 3.38 7.33
C THR A 109 -10.43 4.22 8.62
N ALA A 110 -9.91 5.44 8.59
CA ALA A 110 -9.87 6.38 9.72
C ALA A 110 -11.25 6.59 10.35
N GLY A 111 -11.34 6.52 11.69
CA GLY A 111 -12.59 6.63 12.43
C GLY A 111 -13.52 5.42 12.34
N LEU A 112 -13.18 4.42 11.52
CA LEU A 112 -13.94 3.19 11.31
C LEU A 112 -13.15 1.98 11.82
N HIS A 113 -11.93 1.80 11.31
CA HIS A 113 -11.04 0.70 11.67
C HIS A 113 -9.59 1.18 11.77
N SER A 114 -8.92 0.78 12.83
CA SER A 114 -7.49 1.01 13.04
C SER A 114 -6.88 -0.14 13.84
N TRP A 115 -5.58 -0.36 13.68
CA TRP A 115 -4.89 -1.49 14.31
C TRP A 115 -3.55 -1.04 14.86
N THR A 116 -3.16 -1.63 15.98
CA THR A 116 -1.79 -1.61 16.48
C THR A 116 -1.21 -2.98 16.24
N TYR A 117 -0.18 -3.07 15.40
CA TYR A 117 0.44 -4.32 14.96
C TYR A 117 -0.50 -5.21 14.13
N GLY A 118 0.09 -6.12 13.39
CA GLY A 118 -0.61 -7.10 12.58
C GLY A 118 0.14 -7.47 11.32
N PHE A 119 -0.42 -8.41 10.59
CA PHE A 119 -0.07 -8.71 9.22
C PHE A 119 -1.15 -8.14 8.31
N PHE A 120 -0.76 -7.29 7.37
CA PHE A 120 -1.65 -6.63 6.42
C PHE A 120 -1.32 -7.13 5.03
N GLU A 121 -2.34 -7.44 4.27
CA GLU A 121 -2.24 -7.88 2.88
C GLU A 121 -3.28 -7.16 2.03
N VAL A 122 -2.82 -6.58 0.95
CA VAL A 122 -3.67 -5.98 -0.07
C VAL A 122 -3.31 -6.59 -1.41
N ARG A 123 -4.27 -7.30 -2.00
CA ARG A 123 -4.10 -7.88 -3.33
C ARG A 123 -4.56 -6.90 -4.39
N ALA A 124 -3.62 -6.37 -5.14
CA ALA A 124 -3.89 -5.29 -6.08
C ALA A 124 -3.11 -5.42 -7.39
N LYS A 125 -3.70 -4.87 -8.46
CA LYS A 125 -3.04 -4.55 -9.73
C LYS A 125 -2.97 -3.04 -9.86
N ILE A 126 -1.77 -2.50 -10.05
CA ILE A 126 -1.50 -1.07 -9.98
C ILE A 126 -1.35 -0.42 -11.37
N PRO A 127 -1.68 0.88 -11.53
CA PRO A 127 -1.38 1.60 -12.76
C PRO A 127 0.11 1.96 -12.86
N CYS A 128 0.63 1.96 -14.09
CA CYS A 128 2.02 2.30 -14.39
C CYS A 128 2.17 3.38 -15.45
N GLY A 129 1.17 4.23 -15.60
CA GLY A 129 1.24 5.37 -16.51
C GLY A 129 2.09 6.50 -15.95
N LYS A 130 2.91 7.14 -16.81
CA LYS A 130 3.73 8.28 -16.40
C LYS A 130 2.89 9.39 -15.77
N GLY A 131 3.21 9.77 -14.54
CA GLY A 131 2.48 10.73 -13.73
C GLY A 131 1.48 10.11 -12.75
N THR A 132 1.32 8.77 -12.71
CA THR A 132 0.55 8.10 -11.66
C THR A 132 1.43 7.77 -10.45
N TRP A 133 0.83 7.85 -9.28
CA TRP A 133 1.45 7.48 -8.00
C TRP A 133 0.42 6.76 -7.12
N PRO A 134 0.17 5.47 -7.39
CA PRO A 134 -0.65 4.63 -6.53
C PRO A 134 0.06 4.34 -5.22
N ALA A 135 -0.71 4.33 -4.13
CA ALA A 135 -0.22 4.02 -2.79
C ALA A 135 -1.21 3.18 -1.97
N ILE A 136 -0.66 2.28 -1.18
CA ILE A 136 -1.29 1.50 -0.12
C ILE A 136 -0.45 1.77 1.12
N TRP A 137 -0.99 2.50 2.09
CA TRP A 137 -0.21 3.04 3.19
C TRP A 137 -1.02 3.27 4.46
N MET A 138 -0.39 3.71 5.53
CA MET A 138 -1.03 3.87 6.83
C MET A 138 -0.53 5.13 7.53
N LEU A 139 -1.46 5.82 8.19
CA LEU A 139 -1.17 6.89 9.15
C LEU A 139 -1.70 6.55 10.53
N SER A 140 -1.10 7.15 11.55
CA SER A 140 -1.63 7.10 12.93
C SER A 140 -3.08 7.57 12.95
N GLU A 141 -3.95 6.87 13.70
CA GLU A 141 -5.39 7.15 13.78
C GLU A 141 -5.71 8.60 14.20
N ASN A 142 -4.90 9.18 15.06
CA ASN A 142 -5.07 10.55 15.53
C ASN A 142 -3.86 11.41 15.15
N ALA A 143 -3.34 11.24 13.92
CA ALA A 143 -2.18 12.02 13.46
C ALA A 143 -2.49 13.51 13.47
N THR A 144 -1.66 14.29 14.14
CA THR A 144 -1.72 15.75 14.19
C THR A 144 -0.40 16.40 13.81
N ASP A 145 0.68 15.64 13.82
CA ASP A 145 2.05 16.13 13.58
C ASP A 145 2.84 15.12 12.73
N TRP A 146 2.78 15.32 11.42
CA TRP A 146 3.60 14.56 10.49
C TRP A 146 5.01 15.20 10.40
N PRO A 147 6.10 14.40 10.45
CA PRO A 147 6.17 12.95 10.48
C PRO A 147 6.33 12.33 11.89
N LEU A 148 6.18 13.11 12.96
CA LEU A 148 6.32 12.64 14.35
C LEU A 148 5.34 11.51 14.69
N ASP A 149 4.13 11.57 14.13
CA ASP A 149 3.09 10.56 14.34
C ASP A 149 3.33 9.25 13.58
N GLY A 150 4.30 9.22 12.67
CA GLY A 150 4.67 8.03 11.91
C GLY A 150 3.81 7.77 10.69
N GLU A 151 4.42 7.11 9.68
CA GLU A 151 3.79 6.66 8.44
C GLU A 151 4.39 5.32 8.02
N ILE A 152 3.58 4.40 7.51
CA ILE A 152 4.00 3.10 6.98
C ILE A 152 3.45 2.97 5.56
N ASP A 153 4.35 2.97 4.57
CA ASP A 153 4.00 2.83 3.16
C ASP A 153 4.18 1.37 2.74
N ILE A 154 3.08 0.61 2.76
CA ILE A 154 3.09 -0.83 2.41
C ILE A 154 3.49 -1.02 0.96
N MET A 155 2.97 -0.18 0.09
CA MET A 155 3.27 -0.15 -1.34
C MET A 155 3.18 1.26 -1.87
N GLU A 156 4.22 1.72 -2.51
CA GLU A 156 4.21 2.88 -3.39
C GLU A 156 4.83 2.54 -4.74
N HIS A 157 4.30 3.15 -5.79
CA HIS A 157 4.83 3.03 -7.13
C HIS A 157 4.70 4.36 -7.88
N VAL A 158 5.71 4.73 -8.65
CA VAL A 158 5.66 5.89 -9.55
C VAL A 158 5.72 5.44 -11.01
N GLY A 159 4.78 5.93 -11.81
CA GLY A 159 4.56 5.44 -13.17
C GLY A 159 5.73 5.64 -14.13
N HIS A 160 6.73 6.44 -13.80
CA HIS A 160 7.94 6.61 -14.59
C HIS A 160 9.02 5.55 -14.29
N ASP A 161 8.99 4.88 -13.13
CA ASP A 161 9.87 3.73 -12.80
C ASP A 161 9.07 2.43 -12.74
N LYS A 162 8.57 2.02 -13.90
CA LYS A 162 7.64 0.91 -14.07
C LYS A 162 8.11 -0.36 -13.36
N GLY A 163 7.25 -0.87 -12.48
CA GLY A 163 7.44 -2.13 -11.77
C GLY A 163 8.43 -2.08 -10.61
N VAL A 164 8.90 -0.90 -10.19
CA VAL A 164 9.65 -0.75 -8.95
C VAL A 164 8.69 -0.39 -7.83
N ILE A 165 8.55 -1.30 -6.88
CA ILE A 165 7.70 -1.17 -5.71
C ILE A 165 8.55 -0.73 -4.53
N HIS A 166 8.08 0.28 -3.80
CA HIS A 166 8.73 0.81 -2.61
C HIS A 166 7.91 0.45 -1.37
N GLY A 167 8.59 0.12 -0.29
CA GLY A 167 8.02 0.02 1.06
C GLY A 167 8.87 0.86 2.00
N THR A 168 8.24 1.79 2.73
CA THR A 168 8.95 2.85 3.44
C THR A 168 8.32 3.08 4.82
N VAL A 169 9.09 3.62 5.75
CA VAL A 169 8.56 4.24 6.97
C VAL A 169 9.06 5.67 7.07
N HIS A 170 8.19 6.56 7.57
CA HIS A 170 8.53 7.93 7.91
C HIS A 170 8.31 8.18 9.39
N THR A 171 9.27 8.83 10.02
CA THR A 171 9.24 9.28 11.42
C THR A 171 9.94 10.63 11.52
N GLU A 172 9.89 11.31 12.67
CA GLU A 172 10.60 12.58 12.83
C GLU A 172 12.09 12.45 12.54
N ALA A 173 12.74 11.38 13.01
CA ALA A 173 14.15 11.12 12.75
C ALA A 173 14.44 10.64 11.32
N PHE A 174 13.48 9.98 10.67
CA PHE A 174 13.66 9.30 9.39
C PHE A 174 12.54 9.66 8.42
N ASN A 175 12.71 10.69 7.58
CA ASN A 175 11.71 11.10 6.61
C ASN A 175 12.32 11.67 5.33
N HIS A 176 11.50 11.79 4.27
CA HIS A 176 11.94 12.21 2.95
C HIS A 176 12.34 13.70 2.92
N THR A 177 11.74 14.56 3.74
CA THR A 177 12.09 15.98 3.75
C THR A 177 13.51 16.22 4.24
N ARG A 178 14.07 15.25 5.02
CA ARG A 178 15.46 15.23 5.48
C ARG A 178 16.34 14.28 4.67
N GLY A 179 15.78 13.51 3.73
CA GLY A 179 16.49 12.48 2.99
C GLY A 179 16.94 11.30 3.85
N THR A 180 16.25 11.04 4.97
CA THR A 180 16.63 10.02 5.97
C THR A 180 15.60 8.89 6.10
N GLN A 181 14.53 8.88 5.34
CA GLN A 181 13.49 7.84 5.35
C GLN A 181 14.10 6.43 5.30
N ARG A 182 13.43 5.48 5.90
CA ARG A 182 13.86 4.07 5.95
C ARG A 182 12.97 3.24 5.05
N GLY A 183 13.51 2.76 3.95
CA GLY A 183 12.74 1.97 2.99
C GLY A 183 13.60 1.06 2.15
N GLY A 184 12.94 0.15 1.46
CA GLY A 184 13.51 -0.74 0.47
C GLY A 184 12.66 -0.75 -0.79
N GLN A 185 13.19 -1.36 -1.84
CA GLN A 185 12.49 -1.47 -3.10
C GLN A 185 12.63 -2.88 -3.68
N LYS A 186 11.64 -3.29 -4.45
CA LYS A 186 11.66 -4.56 -5.17
C LYS A 186 11.10 -4.37 -6.58
N ARG A 187 11.79 -4.91 -7.58
CA ARG A 187 11.28 -4.93 -8.94
C ARG A 187 10.33 -6.11 -9.14
N VAL A 188 9.09 -5.80 -9.49
CA VAL A 188 8.02 -6.72 -9.89
C VAL A 188 7.69 -6.40 -11.35
N ARG A 189 8.08 -7.27 -12.27
CA ARG A 189 8.08 -6.96 -13.71
C ARG A 189 6.69 -6.77 -14.30
N ASP A 190 5.73 -7.47 -13.76
CA ASP A 190 4.33 -7.52 -14.20
C ASP A 190 3.35 -6.85 -13.22
N ALA A 191 3.83 -5.98 -12.31
CA ALA A 191 3.00 -5.26 -11.34
C ALA A 191 1.85 -4.47 -11.98
N CYS A 192 2.00 -4.07 -13.25
CA CYS A 192 0.99 -3.31 -13.99
C CYS A 192 0.00 -4.20 -14.75
N GLU A 193 0.33 -5.48 -14.92
CA GLU A 193 -0.41 -6.44 -15.74
C GLU A 193 -1.11 -7.51 -14.92
N ALA A 194 -0.56 -7.84 -13.72
CA ALA A 194 -1.04 -8.89 -12.83
C ALA A 194 -1.36 -8.36 -11.44
N PHE A 195 -2.16 -9.12 -10.68
CA PHE A 195 -2.38 -8.87 -9.26
C PHE A 195 -1.23 -9.44 -8.44
N HIS A 196 -0.80 -8.68 -7.46
CA HIS A 196 0.22 -9.05 -6.49
C HIS A 196 -0.28 -8.79 -5.07
N ASP A 197 0.20 -9.58 -4.12
CA ASP A 197 -0.09 -9.41 -2.70
C ASP A 197 0.97 -8.47 -2.09
N TYR A 198 0.58 -7.22 -1.82
CA TYR A 198 1.42 -6.24 -1.12
C TYR A 198 1.21 -6.41 0.38
N GLN A 199 2.31 -6.62 1.11
CA GLN A 199 2.24 -7.15 2.47
C GLN A 199 3.14 -6.39 3.42
N VAL A 200 2.67 -6.18 4.66
CA VAL A 200 3.50 -5.73 5.78
C VAL A 200 3.20 -6.57 7.02
N LEU A 201 4.26 -7.04 7.69
CA LEU A 201 4.19 -7.57 9.04
C LEU A 201 4.75 -6.53 10.00
N TRP A 202 3.89 -6.02 10.85
CA TRP A 202 4.20 -5.01 11.83
C TRP A 202 4.05 -5.57 13.25
N THR A 203 5.15 -5.55 14.00
CA THR A 203 5.25 -6.01 15.40
C THR A 203 5.86 -4.91 16.28
N PRO A 204 5.90 -5.04 17.61
CA PRO A 204 6.61 -4.09 18.47
C PRO A 204 8.10 -3.91 18.13
N GLU A 205 8.72 -4.93 17.52
CA GLU A 205 10.16 -4.97 17.26
C GLU A 205 10.50 -4.60 15.81
N THR A 206 9.60 -4.87 14.84
CA THR A 206 9.91 -4.72 13.42
C THR A 206 8.72 -4.36 12.57
N ILE A 207 9.00 -3.66 11.46
CA ILE A 207 8.10 -3.49 10.32
C ILE A 207 8.79 -4.14 9.12
N ARG A 208 8.18 -5.21 8.58
CA ARG A 208 8.75 -6.02 7.49
C ARG A 208 7.85 -5.96 6.28
N PHE A 209 8.40 -5.65 5.13
CA PHE A 209 7.68 -5.51 3.86
C PHE A 209 7.86 -6.74 2.99
N GLY A 210 6.78 -7.18 2.36
CA GLY A 210 6.75 -8.35 1.47
C GLY A 210 5.90 -8.13 0.23
N ILE A 211 6.17 -8.95 -0.79
CA ILE A 211 5.35 -9.06 -2.00
C ILE A 211 5.25 -10.54 -2.35
N ASP A 212 4.01 -11.03 -2.57
CA ASP A 212 3.73 -12.43 -2.92
C ASP A 212 4.39 -13.44 -1.97
N GLY A 213 4.32 -13.17 -0.67
CA GLY A 213 4.92 -14.00 0.38
C GLY A 213 6.44 -13.92 0.47
N GLY A 214 7.10 -13.05 -0.29
CA GLY A 214 8.55 -12.84 -0.25
C GLY A 214 8.93 -11.51 0.40
N GLY A 215 9.55 -11.53 1.60
CA GLY A 215 10.06 -10.33 2.27
C GLY A 215 11.21 -9.69 1.49
N TYR A 216 11.28 -8.35 1.49
CA TYR A 216 12.35 -7.62 0.79
C TYR A 216 12.96 -6.47 1.59
N HIS A 217 12.30 -5.96 2.63
CA HIS A 217 12.82 -4.89 3.50
C HIS A 217 12.36 -5.08 4.94
N GLU A 218 13.17 -4.60 5.89
CA GLU A 218 12.84 -4.62 7.31
C GLU A 218 13.37 -3.35 7.98
N PHE A 219 12.49 -2.68 8.75
CA PHE A 219 12.84 -1.61 9.67
C PHE A 219 12.70 -2.12 11.10
N ARG A 220 13.72 -1.88 11.95
CA ARG A 220 13.78 -2.37 13.34
C ARG A 220 13.64 -1.26 14.34
N ASN A 221 12.86 -1.53 15.39
CA ASN A 221 12.89 -0.76 16.61
C ASN A 221 14.28 -0.90 17.25
N ASP A 222 14.96 0.20 17.51
CA ASP A 222 16.29 0.17 18.11
C ASP A 222 16.25 0.03 19.64
N GLY A 223 15.05 -0.03 20.23
CA GLY A 223 14.83 -0.19 21.66
C GLY A 223 15.18 1.04 22.50
N SER A 224 15.40 2.19 21.87
CA SER A 224 15.73 3.43 22.58
C SER A 224 14.58 4.03 23.36
N GLY A 225 13.33 3.68 23.01
CA GLY A 225 12.12 4.31 23.54
C GLY A 225 11.91 5.73 23.02
N ASP A 226 12.65 6.15 21.99
CA ASP A 226 12.55 7.46 21.36
C ASP A 226 11.41 7.47 20.31
N VAL A 227 10.36 8.23 20.60
CA VAL A 227 9.19 8.35 19.71
C VAL A 227 9.55 9.00 18.36
N GLU A 228 10.57 9.84 18.30
CA GLU A 228 11.03 10.42 17.03
C GLU A 228 11.58 9.34 16.07
N ARG A 229 12.00 8.20 16.61
CA ARG A 229 12.59 7.08 15.88
C ARG A 229 11.62 5.91 15.68
N TRP A 230 10.73 5.66 16.67
CA TRP A 230 9.75 4.58 16.64
C TRP A 230 8.39 5.03 17.20
N PRO A 231 7.54 5.71 16.41
CA PRO A 231 6.20 6.12 16.81
C PRO A 231 5.12 5.04 16.59
N PHE A 232 5.50 3.80 16.32
CA PHE A 232 4.63 2.74 15.82
C PHE A 232 4.01 1.85 16.91
N ASP A 233 3.80 2.38 18.11
CA ASP A 233 3.19 1.67 19.26
C ASP A 233 1.75 2.15 19.54
N LYS A 234 1.04 2.60 18.51
CA LYS A 234 -0.30 3.18 18.57
C LYS A 234 -1.12 2.75 17.35
N PRO A 235 -2.46 2.94 17.35
CA PRO A 235 -3.28 2.54 16.20
C PRO A 235 -2.98 3.33 14.93
N PHE A 236 -2.94 2.64 13.79
CA PHE A 236 -2.86 3.20 12.44
C PHE A 236 -4.05 2.74 11.62
N HIS A 237 -4.53 3.61 10.73
CA HIS A 237 -5.55 3.33 9.74
C HIS A 237 -4.96 3.15 8.34
N LEU A 238 -5.63 2.41 7.48
CA LEU A 238 -5.24 2.20 6.08
C LEU A 238 -5.72 3.35 5.19
N ILE A 239 -4.92 3.62 4.16
CA ILE A 239 -5.19 4.60 3.11
C ILE A 239 -4.90 3.95 1.75
N LEU A 240 -5.84 4.09 0.80
CA LEU A 240 -5.72 3.61 -0.57
C LEU A 240 -6.00 4.77 -1.52
N ASN A 241 -5.06 5.09 -2.42
CA ASN A 241 -5.25 6.19 -3.37
C ASN A 241 -4.41 6.04 -4.63
N ILE A 242 -4.74 6.85 -5.63
CA ILE A 242 -3.83 7.17 -6.73
C ILE A 242 -3.63 8.69 -6.70
N ALA A 243 -2.44 9.15 -6.37
CA ALA A 243 -2.02 10.52 -6.59
C ALA A 243 -1.62 10.73 -8.06
N VAL A 244 -1.68 11.98 -8.52
CA VAL A 244 -1.33 12.39 -9.88
C VAL A 244 -0.25 13.46 -9.83
N GLY A 245 0.83 13.27 -10.55
CA GLY A 245 1.92 14.23 -10.55
C GLY A 245 2.67 14.26 -9.22
N GLY A 246 2.80 15.44 -8.64
CA GLY A 246 3.57 15.65 -7.43
C GLY A 246 5.08 15.61 -7.65
N ASP A 247 5.83 15.88 -6.58
CA ASP A 247 7.29 15.98 -6.63
C ASP A 247 7.95 14.66 -7.03
N TRP A 248 7.34 13.52 -6.69
CA TRP A 248 7.86 12.21 -7.04
C TRP A 248 7.12 11.55 -8.21
N GLY A 249 5.80 11.40 -8.15
CA GLY A 249 5.02 10.81 -9.25
C GLY A 249 5.15 11.58 -10.56
N GLY A 250 5.31 12.92 -10.46
CA GLY A 250 5.49 13.85 -11.57
C GLY A 250 6.94 14.19 -11.94
N ALA A 251 7.95 13.59 -11.30
CA ALA A 251 9.38 13.94 -11.48
C ALA A 251 9.84 13.92 -12.95
N GLU A 252 9.27 13.06 -13.77
CA GLU A 252 9.50 13.03 -15.23
C GLU A 252 8.35 13.62 -16.05
N GLY A 253 7.41 14.33 -15.40
CA GLY A 253 6.20 14.90 -15.98
C GLY A 253 5.02 13.94 -15.96
N VAL A 254 3.85 14.44 -16.40
CA VAL A 254 2.59 13.71 -16.43
C VAL A 254 2.16 13.51 -17.87
N SER A 255 1.90 12.27 -18.28
CA SER A 255 1.39 11.95 -19.61
C SER A 255 -0.14 11.86 -19.57
N GLU A 256 -0.81 12.73 -20.33
CA GLU A 256 -2.29 12.68 -20.45
C GLU A 256 -2.80 11.33 -20.96
N ARG A 257 -1.99 10.61 -21.75
CA ARG A 257 -2.32 9.28 -22.28
C ARG A 257 -2.32 8.19 -21.21
N SER A 258 -1.81 8.49 -20.02
CA SER A 258 -1.82 7.57 -18.87
C SER A 258 -3.19 7.49 -18.20
N PHE A 259 -4.13 8.36 -18.56
CA PHE A 259 -5.44 8.47 -17.92
C PHE A 259 -6.57 8.08 -18.89
N PRO A 260 -7.65 7.40 -18.39
CA PRO A 260 -7.86 7.03 -17.00
C PRO A 260 -6.86 5.95 -16.53
N ALA A 261 -6.42 6.07 -15.27
CA ALA A 261 -5.50 5.14 -14.63
C ALA A 261 -6.21 4.43 -13.47
N ARG A 262 -6.11 3.10 -13.40
CA ARG A 262 -6.86 2.29 -12.44
C ARG A 262 -5.94 1.47 -11.54
N MET A 263 -6.23 1.51 -10.24
CA MET A 263 -5.81 0.51 -9.28
C MET A 263 -7.01 -0.40 -9.00
N GLU A 264 -6.83 -1.70 -9.25
CA GLU A 264 -7.83 -2.72 -9.00
C GLU A 264 -7.41 -3.51 -7.77
N ILE A 265 -8.30 -3.67 -6.78
CA ILE A 265 -8.00 -4.34 -5.51
C ILE A 265 -9.00 -5.47 -5.32
N GLU A 266 -8.50 -6.72 -5.20
CA GLU A 266 -9.35 -7.90 -4.99
C GLU A 266 -9.74 -8.07 -3.52
N HIS A 267 -8.83 -7.77 -2.60
CA HIS A 267 -9.14 -7.79 -1.18
C HIS A 267 -8.15 -6.95 -0.37
N VAL A 268 -8.61 -6.59 0.83
CA VAL A 268 -7.78 -6.06 1.92
C VAL A 268 -8.03 -6.94 3.14
N ARG A 269 -6.98 -7.46 3.75
CA ARG A 269 -7.07 -8.38 4.89
C ARG A 269 -6.09 -7.99 5.98
N VAL A 270 -6.55 -8.09 7.23
CA VAL A 270 -5.75 -7.79 8.42
C VAL A 270 -5.83 -8.95 9.40
N TRP A 271 -4.67 -9.47 9.79
CA TRP A 271 -4.52 -10.48 10.82
C TRP A 271 -3.80 -9.90 12.02
N GLN A 272 -4.23 -10.28 13.20
CA GLN A 272 -3.55 -9.95 14.45
C GLN A 272 -3.18 -11.22 15.22
N ARG A 273 -2.09 -11.14 15.99
CA ARG A 273 -1.64 -12.24 16.83
C ARG A 273 -2.68 -12.53 17.90
N MET A 274 -2.93 -13.81 18.12
CA MET A 274 -3.73 -14.24 19.27
C MET A 274 -2.82 -14.27 20.50
N ASP A 275 -3.26 -13.60 21.58
CA ASP A 275 -2.61 -13.62 22.89
C ASP A 275 -2.70 -15.03 23.51
#